data_850b073146641b23332904b04cb58d4f
#
_entry.id   850b073146641b23332904b04cb58d4f
#
_cell.length_a   1.000
_cell.length_b   1.000
_cell.length_c   1.000
_cell.angle_alpha   90.00
_cell.angle_beta   90.00
_cell.angle_gamma   90.00
#
_symmetry.space_group_name_H-M   'P 1'
#
loop_
_entity.id
_entity.type
_entity.pdbx_description
1 polymer ?
#
loop_
_entity_poly.entity_id
_entity_poly.type
_entity_poly.pdbx_seq_one_letter_code
_entity_poly.pdbx_strand_id
1 'polypeptide(L)'
;MAGGLNMTDAEIEVLLRRVHSGEVNVYNLPANLYRQIGDQLSGAVKKGFNVDWDKLPLDSPDWETVRAMQNNTYVFSAAKTFQEINDMTNAIHDSNGMVRPFRLFEKDARKIFDTYNKTWLKAEYATAKEAGRSAKRWNRIQETADIFPYLEYRTRRDNRVRPEHAEIDGVLLPVEDPFWDTHTPPNGWGCNNRCRLIKRRDPGAEEVSELEKVKLDPKEVPGDLAPEVFIRKVKGKKPIQIAPNPKLFNLNFGKEKLVFPESSKGLGLTSHPYFRVHRRFKTLKDNNFNMPIPSNLAPPVTPPKPPVLPSNPAKRLEAAKRKINKLKPIDQREAEAVDQFRKHKEK
;
A
#
# COMPACT_ATOMS: atom_id res chain seq x y z
N MET A 1 -15.10 -2.70 16.12
CA MET A 1 -13.88 -3.48 16.35
C MET A 1 -13.11 -3.52 15.03
N ALA A 2 -11.87 -3.13 15.00
CA ALA A 2 -11.10 -3.04 13.75
C ALA A 2 -10.40 -4.38 13.48
N GLY A 3 -10.77 -5.05 12.37
CA GLY A 3 -9.96 -6.10 11.76
C GLY A 3 -10.34 -7.55 12.05
N GLY A 4 -11.59 -7.86 12.36
CA GLY A 4 -12.07 -9.24 12.40
C GLY A 4 -13.24 -9.45 11.44
N LEU A 5 -13.41 -10.67 10.89
CA LEU A 5 -14.59 -10.99 10.09
C LEU A 5 -15.85 -10.97 10.95
N ASN A 6 -16.95 -10.54 10.35
CA ASN A 6 -18.27 -10.58 11.00
C ASN A 6 -18.96 -11.92 10.66
N MET A 7 -18.34 -13.04 11.07
CA MET A 7 -18.88 -14.38 10.93
C MET A 7 -19.10 -15.00 12.31
N THR A 8 -20.29 -15.53 12.52
CA THR A 8 -20.64 -16.31 13.72
C THR A 8 -19.99 -17.70 13.69
N ASP A 9 -19.86 -18.34 14.84
CA ASP A 9 -19.34 -19.71 14.90
C ASP A 9 -20.18 -20.70 14.07
N ALA A 10 -21.50 -20.50 14.00
CA ALA A 10 -22.37 -21.29 13.15
C ALA A 10 -22.09 -21.10 11.65
N GLU A 11 -21.85 -19.87 11.20
CA GLU A 11 -21.49 -19.59 9.79
C GLU A 11 -20.13 -20.16 9.44
N ILE A 12 -19.16 -20.12 10.37
CA ILE A 12 -17.86 -20.76 10.19
C ILE A 12 -18.04 -22.27 10.09
N GLU A 13 -18.82 -22.90 10.96
CA GLU A 13 -19.08 -24.34 10.90
C GLU A 13 -19.74 -24.76 9.58
N VAL A 14 -20.73 -24.00 9.10
CA VAL A 14 -21.36 -24.23 7.78
C VAL A 14 -20.31 -24.14 6.66
N LEU A 15 -19.43 -23.13 6.66
CA LEU A 15 -18.33 -23.03 5.71
C LEU A 15 -17.45 -24.28 5.74
N LEU A 16 -17.03 -24.72 6.92
CA LEU A 16 -16.14 -25.89 7.08
C LEU A 16 -16.81 -27.18 6.59
N ARG A 17 -18.11 -27.37 6.85
CA ARG A 17 -18.87 -28.51 6.32
C ARG A 17 -18.90 -28.50 4.79
N ARG A 18 -19.11 -27.36 4.18
CA ARG A 18 -19.11 -27.20 2.73
C ARG A 18 -17.73 -27.44 2.11
N VAL A 19 -16.65 -27.06 2.80
CA VAL A 19 -15.29 -27.41 2.38
C VAL A 19 -15.06 -28.92 2.49
N HIS A 20 -15.43 -29.53 3.62
CA HIS A 20 -15.25 -30.96 3.84
C HIS A 20 -16.03 -31.82 2.84
N SER A 21 -17.24 -31.40 2.44
CA SER A 21 -18.04 -32.06 1.41
C SER A 21 -17.54 -31.84 -0.03
N GLY A 22 -16.58 -30.94 -0.23
CA GLY A 22 -16.09 -30.57 -1.54
C GLY A 22 -16.97 -29.57 -2.31
N GLU A 23 -18.07 -29.09 -1.73
CA GLU A 23 -18.91 -28.05 -2.32
C GLU A 23 -18.16 -26.72 -2.47
N VAL A 24 -17.45 -26.31 -1.42
CA VAL A 24 -16.50 -25.19 -1.45
C VAL A 24 -15.11 -25.78 -1.67
N ASN A 25 -14.45 -25.32 -2.71
CA ASN A 25 -13.10 -25.74 -3.10
C ASN A 25 -12.40 -24.63 -3.90
N VAL A 26 -11.19 -24.85 -4.37
CA VAL A 26 -10.37 -23.84 -5.10
C VAL A 26 -11.00 -23.38 -6.42
N TYR A 27 -11.94 -24.10 -7.00
CA TYR A 27 -12.68 -23.73 -8.20
C TYR A 27 -14.04 -23.08 -7.91
N ASN A 28 -14.52 -23.21 -6.66
CA ASN A 28 -15.78 -22.65 -6.17
C ASN A 28 -15.57 -21.99 -4.82
N LEU A 29 -15.01 -20.80 -4.83
CA LEU A 29 -14.66 -20.03 -3.64
C LEU A 29 -15.90 -19.46 -2.93
N PRO A 30 -15.89 -19.33 -1.59
CA PRO A 30 -16.99 -18.78 -0.81
C PRO A 30 -17.08 -17.26 -0.99
N ALA A 31 -18.03 -16.78 -1.81
CA ALA A 31 -18.21 -15.38 -2.14
C ALA A 31 -18.41 -14.47 -0.92
N ASN A 32 -19.06 -14.96 0.15
CA ASN A 32 -19.25 -14.20 1.37
C ASN A 32 -17.92 -13.90 2.07
N LEU A 33 -17.06 -14.90 2.24
CA LEU A 33 -15.73 -14.75 2.84
C LEU A 33 -14.87 -13.75 2.03
N TYR A 34 -14.81 -13.95 0.71
CA TYR A 34 -14.14 -13.04 -0.21
C TYR A 34 -14.60 -11.58 -0.04
N ARG A 35 -15.92 -11.35 -0.04
CA ARG A 35 -16.47 -10.00 0.09
C ARG A 35 -16.15 -9.38 1.42
N GLN A 36 -16.33 -10.09 2.52
CA GLN A 36 -16.04 -9.56 3.85
C GLN A 36 -14.57 -9.13 4.01
N ILE A 37 -13.62 -9.92 3.50
CA ILE A 37 -12.20 -9.56 3.51
C ILE A 37 -11.97 -8.31 2.65
N GLY A 38 -12.48 -8.31 1.41
CA GLY A 38 -12.34 -7.20 0.48
C GLY A 38 -12.92 -5.89 1.01
N ASP A 39 -14.14 -5.93 1.57
CA ASP A 39 -14.82 -4.77 2.15
C ASP A 39 -14.05 -4.18 3.33
N GLN A 40 -13.50 -5.04 4.20
CA GLN A 40 -12.68 -4.59 5.33
C GLN A 40 -11.40 -3.91 4.88
N LEU A 41 -10.67 -4.50 3.96
CA LEU A 41 -9.41 -3.94 3.46
C LEU A 41 -9.64 -2.67 2.65
N SER A 42 -10.67 -2.65 1.80
CA SER A 42 -11.14 -1.48 1.06
C SER A 42 -11.56 -0.34 2.00
N GLY A 43 -12.31 -0.66 3.05
CA GLY A 43 -12.67 0.27 4.12
C GLY A 43 -11.45 0.81 4.89
N ALA A 44 -10.43 -0.02 5.10
CA ALA A 44 -9.19 0.40 5.73
C ALA A 44 -8.42 1.42 4.88
N VAL A 45 -8.35 1.22 3.55
CA VAL A 45 -7.77 2.20 2.60
C VAL A 45 -8.51 3.53 2.70
N LYS A 46 -9.85 3.53 2.60
CA LYS A 46 -10.67 4.74 2.76
C LYS A 46 -10.39 5.45 4.08
N LYS A 47 -10.38 4.70 5.18
CA LYS A 47 -10.11 5.24 6.51
C LYS A 47 -8.69 5.83 6.64
N GLY A 48 -7.72 5.24 5.97
CA GLY A 48 -6.34 5.75 5.91
C GLY A 48 -6.25 7.03 5.10
N PHE A 49 -6.88 7.05 3.95
CA PHE A 49 -6.93 8.20 3.06
C PHE A 49 -7.62 9.40 3.70
N ASN A 50 -8.66 9.17 4.51
CA ASN A 50 -9.33 10.15 5.35
C ASN A 50 -9.73 11.44 4.62
N VAL A 51 -10.57 11.30 3.60
CA VAL A 51 -11.22 12.40 2.86
C VAL A 51 -12.73 12.28 2.95
N ASP A 52 -13.42 13.38 2.73
CA ASP A 52 -14.88 13.40 2.56
C ASP A 52 -15.19 12.94 1.12
N TRP A 53 -15.61 11.69 0.99
CA TRP A 53 -15.83 11.02 -0.31
C TRP A 53 -16.95 11.68 -1.11
N ASP A 54 -17.97 12.23 -0.44
CA ASP A 54 -19.12 12.84 -1.10
C ASP A 54 -18.78 14.20 -1.73
N LYS A 55 -17.68 14.81 -1.24
CA LYS A 55 -17.19 16.10 -1.74
C LYS A 55 -16.00 15.98 -2.70
N LEU A 56 -15.48 14.76 -2.89
CA LEU A 56 -14.31 14.56 -3.72
C LEU A 56 -14.70 14.48 -5.20
N PRO A 57 -14.15 15.32 -6.10
CA PRO A 57 -14.40 15.20 -7.52
C PRO A 57 -14.01 13.82 -8.06
N LEU A 58 -14.85 13.20 -8.87
CA LEU A 58 -14.66 11.84 -9.40
C LEU A 58 -13.44 11.71 -10.34
N ASP A 59 -12.98 12.81 -10.90
CA ASP A 59 -11.81 12.94 -11.77
C ASP A 59 -10.55 13.38 -11.02
N SER A 60 -10.63 13.53 -9.69
CA SER A 60 -9.48 13.93 -8.89
C SER A 60 -8.43 12.81 -8.78
N PRO A 61 -7.12 13.17 -8.69
CA PRO A 61 -6.05 12.19 -8.44
C PRO A 61 -6.28 11.35 -7.18
N ASP A 62 -6.91 11.95 -6.17
CA ASP A 62 -7.26 11.27 -4.93
C ASP A 62 -8.29 10.17 -5.16
N TRP A 63 -9.33 10.45 -5.95
CA TRP A 63 -10.37 9.47 -6.29
C TRP A 63 -9.81 8.32 -7.11
N GLU A 64 -9.01 8.62 -8.13
CA GLU A 64 -8.32 7.63 -8.94
C GLU A 64 -7.44 6.70 -8.08
N THR A 65 -6.63 7.30 -7.20
CA THR A 65 -5.72 6.56 -6.31
C THR A 65 -6.48 5.60 -5.41
N VAL A 66 -7.53 6.05 -4.77
CA VAL A 66 -8.31 5.21 -3.85
C VAL A 66 -9.02 4.09 -4.58
N ARG A 67 -9.59 4.35 -5.76
CA ARG A 67 -10.24 3.31 -6.57
C ARG A 67 -9.26 2.21 -6.97
N ALA A 68 -8.06 2.60 -7.42
CA ALA A 68 -7.01 1.63 -7.76
C ALA A 68 -6.61 0.78 -6.55
N MET A 69 -6.39 1.41 -5.39
CA MET A 69 -6.06 0.71 -4.15
C MET A 69 -7.19 -0.21 -3.67
N GLN A 70 -8.44 0.24 -3.75
CA GLN A 70 -9.61 -0.59 -3.41
C GLN A 70 -9.72 -1.80 -4.34
N ASN A 71 -9.57 -1.59 -5.66
CA ASN A 71 -9.53 -2.69 -6.63
C ASN A 71 -8.46 -3.72 -6.25
N ASN A 72 -7.24 -3.26 -5.93
CA ASN A 72 -6.15 -4.12 -5.49
C ASN A 72 -6.50 -4.90 -4.21
N THR A 73 -7.27 -4.33 -3.27
CA THR A 73 -7.69 -5.07 -2.06
C THR A 73 -8.65 -6.20 -2.36
N TYR A 74 -9.53 -6.07 -3.37
CA TYR A 74 -10.42 -7.16 -3.79
C TYR A 74 -9.67 -8.24 -4.57
N VAL A 75 -8.73 -7.86 -5.43
CA VAL A 75 -7.83 -8.82 -6.10
C VAL A 75 -7.02 -9.60 -5.05
N PHE A 76 -6.51 -8.92 -4.05
CA PHE A 76 -5.82 -9.57 -2.92
C PHE A 76 -6.74 -10.48 -2.12
N SER A 77 -7.98 -10.05 -1.84
CA SER A 77 -8.97 -10.86 -1.12
C SER A 77 -9.27 -12.17 -1.84
N ALA A 78 -9.39 -12.15 -3.17
CA ALA A 78 -9.61 -13.36 -3.96
C ALA A 78 -8.42 -14.33 -3.84
N ALA A 79 -7.20 -13.82 -3.96
CA ALA A 79 -5.99 -14.62 -3.80
C ALA A 79 -5.84 -15.20 -2.39
N LYS A 80 -6.17 -14.40 -1.36
CA LYS A 80 -6.16 -14.83 0.04
C LYS A 80 -7.19 -15.93 0.29
N THR A 81 -8.43 -15.73 -0.17
CA THR A 81 -9.50 -16.71 -0.04
C THR A 81 -9.14 -18.03 -0.75
N PHE A 82 -8.53 -17.93 -1.94
CA PHE A 82 -8.03 -19.11 -2.66
C PHE A 82 -7.01 -19.89 -1.82
N GLN A 83 -6.00 -19.23 -1.24
CA GLN A 83 -4.99 -19.92 -0.43
C GLN A 83 -5.58 -20.54 0.82
N GLU A 84 -6.46 -19.81 1.51
CA GLU A 84 -7.16 -20.32 2.70
C GLU A 84 -7.97 -21.59 2.41
N ILE A 85 -8.77 -21.57 1.32
CA ILE A 85 -9.56 -22.73 0.92
C ILE A 85 -8.68 -23.88 0.43
N ASN A 86 -7.57 -23.57 -0.27
CA ASN A 86 -6.60 -24.59 -0.66
C ASN A 86 -5.98 -25.29 0.57
N ASP A 87 -5.58 -24.50 1.58
CA ASP A 87 -5.01 -25.06 2.81
C ASP A 87 -6.03 -25.90 3.59
N MET A 88 -7.29 -25.45 3.67
CA MET A 88 -8.37 -26.23 4.26
C MET A 88 -8.65 -27.52 3.47
N THR A 89 -8.67 -27.45 2.14
CA THR A 89 -8.88 -28.61 1.27
C THR A 89 -7.78 -29.66 1.45
N ASN A 90 -6.53 -29.22 1.58
CA ASN A 90 -5.41 -30.12 1.86
C ASN A 90 -5.52 -30.79 3.23
N ALA A 91 -6.19 -30.17 4.21
CA ALA A 91 -6.40 -30.74 5.53
C ALA A 91 -7.55 -31.80 5.59
N ILE A 92 -8.29 -32.00 4.49
CA ILE A 92 -9.36 -33.00 4.41
C ILE A 92 -8.79 -34.44 4.48
N HIS A 93 -7.60 -34.63 3.91
CA HIS A 93 -6.99 -35.97 3.84
C HIS A 93 -5.91 -36.15 4.91
N ASP A 94 -5.75 -37.38 5.36
CA ASP A 94 -4.63 -37.77 6.21
C ASP A 94 -3.37 -38.10 5.38
N SER A 95 -2.30 -38.53 6.06
CA SER A 95 -1.02 -38.88 5.41
C SER A 95 -1.14 -40.09 4.45
N ASN A 96 -2.19 -40.87 4.56
CA ASN A 96 -2.48 -42.03 3.71
C ASN A 96 -3.43 -41.70 2.55
N GLY A 97 -3.85 -40.42 2.44
CA GLY A 97 -4.80 -39.96 1.43
C GLY A 97 -6.26 -40.30 1.75
N MET A 98 -6.57 -40.78 2.93
CA MET A 98 -7.94 -41.11 3.36
C MET A 98 -8.65 -39.84 3.86
N VAL A 99 -9.94 -39.72 3.52
CA VAL A 99 -10.80 -38.62 4.00
C VAL A 99 -10.96 -38.71 5.52
N ARG A 100 -10.58 -37.66 6.21
CA ARG A 100 -10.66 -37.55 7.68
C ARG A 100 -12.11 -37.32 8.11
N PRO A 101 -12.55 -37.90 9.25
CA PRO A 101 -13.82 -37.52 9.85
C PRO A 101 -13.94 -36.03 10.09
N PHE A 102 -15.15 -35.45 9.85
CA PHE A 102 -15.38 -34.01 9.95
C PHE A 102 -14.83 -33.38 11.24
N ARG A 103 -15.03 -34.01 12.39
CA ARG A 103 -14.56 -33.52 13.71
C ARG A 103 -13.04 -33.31 13.76
N LEU A 104 -12.26 -34.17 13.12
CA LEU A 104 -10.81 -34.08 13.09
C LEU A 104 -10.36 -32.99 12.08
N PHE A 105 -11.02 -32.95 10.93
CA PHE A 105 -10.81 -31.87 9.94
C PHE A 105 -11.16 -30.50 10.53
N GLU A 106 -12.35 -30.37 11.15
CA GLU A 106 -12.84 -29.11 11.73
C GLU A 106 -11.83 -28.47 12.69
N LYS A 107 -11.23 -29.29 13.57
CA LYS A 107 -10.23 -28.83 14.54
C LYS A 107 -9.05 -28.10 13.86
N ASP A 108 -8.56 -28.63 12.75
CA ASP A 108 -7.41 -28.04 12.03
C ASP A 108 -7.86 -26.92 11.10
N ALA A 109 -9.00 -27.05 10.43
CA ALA A 109 -9.59 -26.03 9.58
C ALA A 109 -9.95 -24.75 10.36
N ARG A 110 -10.41 -24.85 11.61
CA ARG A 110 -10.63 -23.69 12.50
C ARG A 110 -9.32 -22.96 12.80
N LYS A 111 -8.21 -23.66 13.00
CA LYS A 111 -6.89 -23.02 13.19
C LYS A 111 -6.45 -22.27 11.93
N ILE A 112 -6.67 -22.87 10.75
CA ILE A 112 -6.39 -22.20 9.46
C ILE A 112 -7.25 -20.95 9.37
N PHE A 113 -8.57 -21.05 9.57
CA PHE A 113 -9.49 -19.89 9.54
C PHE A 113 -9.04 -18.77 10.48
N ASP A 114 -8.71 -19.09 11.73
CA ASP A 114 -8.29 -18.11 12.74
C ASP A 114 -6.97 -17.46 12.37
N THR A 115 -6.03 -18.20 11.81
CA THR A 115 -4.76 -17.67 11.32
C THR A 115 -4.97 -16.66 10.21
N TYR A 116 -5.77 -17.01 9.20
CA TYR A 116 -6.04 -16.13 8.06
C TYR A 116 -6.88 -14.92 8.47
N ASN A 117 -7.93 -15.08 9.27
CA ASN A 117 -8.98 -14.09 9.46
C ASN A 117 -8.95 -13.35 10.80
N LYS A 118 -8.22 -13.85 11.80
CA LYS A 118 -8.01 -13.12 13.06
C LYS A 118 -6.59 -12.55 13.16
N THR A 119 -5.57 -13.36 12.83
CA THR A 119 -4.18 -12.95 13.01
C THR A 119 -3.67 -12.12 11.83
N TRP A 120 -3.71 -12.70 10.62
CA TRP A 120 -3.14 -12.04 9.44
C TRP A 120 -4.00 -10.89 8.93
N LEU A 121 -5.33 -11.04 8.90
CA LEU A 121 -6.23 -9.98 8.46
C LEU A 121 -6.09 -8.70 9.30
N LYS A 122 -5.77 -8.81 10.58
CA LYS A 122 -5.50 -7.66 11.44
C LYS A 122 -4.26 -6.87 10.99
N ALA A 123 -3.19 -7.56 10.63
CA ALA A 123 -1.97 -6.94 10.11
C ALA A 123 -2.18 -6.34 8.71
N GLU A 124 -2.91 -7.06 7.85
CA GLU A 124 -3.28 -6.62 6.50
C GLU A 124 -4.17 -5.38 6.55
N TYR A 125 -5.15 -5.34 7.45
CA TYR A 125 -6.00 -4.16 7.69
C TYR A 125 -5.17 -2.94 8.11
N ALA A 126 -4.24 -3.12 9.06
CA ALA A 126 -3.37 -2.05 9.49
C ALA A 126 -2.50 -1.54 8.34
N THR A 127 -1.95 -2.45 7.53
CA THR A 127 -1.16 -2.11 6.33
C THR A 127 -1.98 -1.37 5.29
N ALA A 128 -3.19 -1.83 4.97
CA ALA A 128 -4.07 -1.17 4.02
C ALA A 128 -4.41 0.25 4.46
N LYS A 129 -4.66 0.46 5.76
CA LYS A 129 -4.89 1.78 6.32
C LYS A 129 -3.68 2.70 6.20
N GLU A 130 -2.48 2.21 6.52
CA GLU A 130 -1.25 3.02 6.40
C GLU A 130 -0.88 3.28 4.94
N ALA A 131 -1.09 2.31 4.05
CA ALA A 131 -0.92 2.49 2.60
C ALA A 131 -1.82 3.60 2.06
N GLY A 132 -3.10 3.61 2.44
CA GLY A 132 -4.03 4.69 2.07
C GLY A 132 -3.57 6.06 2.57
N ARG A 133 -3.06 6.14 3.81
CA ARG A 133 -2.51 7.38 4.37
C ARG A 133 -1.24 7.83 3.63
N SER A 134 -0.38 6.90 3.28
CA SER A 134 0.83 7.16 2.52
C SER A 134 0.51 7.68 1.12
N ALA A 135 -0.45 7.05 0.45
CA ALA A 135 -0.89 7.44 -0.89
C ALA A 135 -1.47 8.86 -0.91
N LYS A 136 -2.33 9.22 0.05
CA LYS A 136 -2.81 10.61 0.18
C LYS A 136 -1.67 11.59 0.36
N ARG A 137 -0.70 11.25 1.22
CA ARG A 137 0.47 12.11 1.44
C ARG A 137 1.27 12.28 0.16
N TRP A 138 1.45 11.20 -0.61
CA TRP A 138 2.15 11.25 -1.89
C TRP A 138 1.45 12.16 -2.90
N ASN A 139 0.12 12.05 -3.04
CA ASN A 139 -0.65 12.95 -3.91
C ASN A 139 -0.43 14.42 -3.51
N ARG A 140 -0.46 14.72 -2.20
CA ARG A 140 -0.18 16.08 -1.69
C ARG A 140 1.26 16.55 -1.92
N ILE A 141 2.22 15.63 -1.94
CA ILE A 141 3.61 15.94 -2.32
C ILE A 141 3.65 16.31 -3.80
N GLN A 142 3.06 15.51 -4.67
CA GLN A 142 3.03 15.77 -6.11
C GLN A 142 2.33 17.09 -6.45
N GLU A 143 1.20 17.40 -5.82
CA GLU A 143 0.46 18.68 -6.01
C GLU A 143 1.32 19.90 -5.70
N THR A 144 2.32 19.76 -4.85
CA THR A 144 3.13 20.89 -4.36
C THR A 144 4.62 20.75 -4.68
N ALA A 145 5.01 19.82 -5.55
CA ALA A 145 6.40 19.57 -5.89
C ALA A 145 7.11 20.79 -6.52
N ASP A 146 6.36 21.60 -7.29
CA ASP A 146 6.89 22.87 -7.85
C ASP A 146 7.31 23.87 -6.76
N ILE A 147 6.67 23.85 -5.58
CA ILE A 147 6.94 24.77 -4.47
C ILE A 147 7.90 24.14 -3.48
N PHE A 148 7.80 22.83 -3.28
CA PHE A 148 8.61 22.04 -2.36
C PHE A 148 9.29 20.90 -3.12
N PRO A 149 10.36 21.20 -3.87
CA PRO A 149 10.98 20.21 -4.77
C PRO A 149 11.81 19.15 -4.05
N TYR A 150 11.94 19.21 -2.73
CA TYR A 150 12.72 18.26 -1.94
C TYR A 150 11.87 17.59 -0.84
N LEU A 151 12.25 16.37 -0.52
CA LEU A 151 11.71 15.60 0.59
C LEU A 151 12.80 15.21 1.57
N GLU A 152 12.49 15.34 2.85
CA GLU A 152 13.34 14.87 3.94
C GLU A 152 12.66 13.70 4.65
N TYR A 153 13.35 12.57 4.78
CA TYR A 153 12.88 11.46 5.60
C TYR A 153 13.11 11.78 7.06
N ARG A 154 12.06 11.74 7.86
CA ARG A 154 12.13 12.08 9.27
C ARG A 154 11.51 10.99 10.12
N THR A 155 12.29 10.48 11.08
CA THR A 155 11.79 9.59 12.12
C THR A 155 11.34 10.36 13.36
N ARG A 156 10.67 9.67 14.28
CA ARG A 156 10.33 10.26 15.60
C ARG A 156 11.52 10.40 16.52
N ARG A 157 12.65 9.73 16.23
CA ARG A 157 13.87 9.72 17.04
C ARG A 157 13.63 9.21 18.48
N ASP A 158 12.61 8.35 18.66
CA ASP A 158 12.32 7.67 19.90
C ASP A 158 12.88 6.23 19.88
N ASN A 159 12.90 5.56 21.04
CA ASN A 159 13.41 4.19 21.20
C ASN A 159 12.56 3.11 20.49
N ARG A 160 11.47 3.49 19.83
CA ARG A 160 10.58 2.60 19.06
C ARG A 160 10.84 2.69 17.57
N VAL A 161 11.71 3.60 17.14
CA VAL A 161 12.18 3.65 15.74
C VAL A 161 13.14 2.48 15.54
N ARG A 162 12.91 1.71 14.49
CA ARG A 162 13.79 0.60 14.15
C ARG A 162 15.15 1.11 13.71
N PRO A 163 16.26 0.38 14.02
CA PRO A 163 17.61 0.79 13.62
C PRO A 163 17.72 1.10 12.12
N GLU A 164 17.17 0.25 11.27
CA GLU A 164 17.17 0.42 9.81
C GLU A 164 16.46 1.68 9.34
N HIS A 165 15.43 2.14 10.08
CA HIS A 165 14.77 3.41 9.79
C HIS A 165 15.52 4.62 10.35
N ALA A 166 16.29 4.43 11.43
CA ALA A 166 17.12 5.49 11.98
C ALA A 166 18.27 5.87 11.04
N GLU A 167 18.80 4.92 10.27
CA GLU A 167 19.83 5.15 9.25
C GLU A 167 19.37 6.08 8.12
N ILE A 168 18.07 6.08 7.83
CA ILE A 168 17.45 6.92 6.80
C ILE A 168 17.12 8.32 7.35
N ASP A 169 17.07 8.51 8.66
CA ASP A 169 16.69 9.81 9.26
C ASP A 169 17.56 10.95 8.74
N GLY A 170 16.91 12.02 8.26
CA GLY A 170 17.58 13.16 7.65
C GLY A 170 18.09 12.96 6.22
N VAL A 171 17.73 11.87 5.54
CA VAL A 171 17.93 11.77 4.08
C VAL A 171 17.07 12.82 3.41
N LEU A 172 17.70 13.70 2.65
CA LEU A 172 17.09 14.84 1.95
C LEU A 172 17.42 14.77 0.46
N LEU A 173 16.42 14.60 -0.38
CA LEU A 173 16.56 14.36 -1.82
C LEU A 173 15.46 15.06 -2.60
N PRO A 174 15.64 15.32 -3.90
CA PRO A 174 14.58 15.77 -4.78
C PRO A 174 13.36 14.84 -4.75
N VAL A 175 12.15 15.39 -4.94
CA VAL A 175 10.90 14.60 -4.97
C VAL A 175 10.93 13.49 -6.02
N GLU A 176 11.67 13.70 -7.12
CA GLU A 176 11.76 12.77 -8.25
C GLU A 176 12.86 11.71 -8.07
N ASP A 177 13.63 11.79 -6.98
CA ASP A 177 14.72 10.84 -6.75
C ASP A 177 14.20 9.41 -6.63
N PRO A 178 14.80 8.42 -7.33
CA PRO A 178 14.38 7.01 -7.31
C PRO A 178 14.39 6.37 -5.91
N PHE A 179 15.09 6.95 -4.95
CA PHE A 179 15.04 6.53 -3.55
C PHE A 179 13.59 6.48 -3.01
N TRP A 180 12.77 7.45 -3.41
CA TRP A 180 11.37 7.52 -2.98
C TRP A 180 10.46 6.46 -3.61
N ASP A 181 10.92 5.75 -4.63
CA ASP A 181 10.17 4.63 -5.23
C ASP A 181 10.10 3.43 -4.27
N THR A 182 11.07 3.31 -3.37
CA THR A 182 11.21 2.16 -2.48
C THR A 182 11.24 2.52 -0.99
N HIS A 183 11.57 3.76 -0.63
CA HIS A 183 11.76 4.18 0.76
C HIS A 183 10.71 5.20 1.24
N THR A 184 9.54 5.25 0.61
CA THR A 184 8.41 6.03 1.11
C THR A 184 7.69 5.28 2.22
N PRO A 185 7.53 5.85 3.44
CA PRO A 185 6.83 5.17 4.53
C PRO A 185 5.37 4.80 4.19
N PRO A 186 4.88 3.63 4.65
CA PRO A 186 5.47 2.69 5.62
C PRO A 186 6.51 1.75 5.00
N ASN A 187 7.64 1.54 5.68
CA ASN A 187 8.74 0.70 5.24
C ASN A 187 8.76 -0.67 5.96
N GLY A 188 7.65 -1.14 6.47
CA GLY A 188 7.53 -2.44 7.15
C GLY A 188 6.26 -2.55 7.99
N TRP A 189 5.95 -3.79 8.41
CA TRP A 189 4.81 -4.07 9.28
C TRP A 189 4.89 -3.25 10.58
N GLY A 190 3.79 -2.59 10.95
CA GLY A 190 3.74 -1.82 12.20
C GLY A 190 4.56 -0.53 12.22
N CYS A 191 4.96 0.01 11.08
CA CYS A 191 5.67 1.29 10.97
C CYS A 191 4.89 2.48 11.59
N ASN A 192 3.56 2.42 11.63
CA ASN A 192 2.62 3.22 12.43
C ASN A 192 3.01 4.70 12.64
N ASN A 193 3.25 5.47 11.58
CA ASN A 193 3.59 6.90 11.62
C ASN A 193 4.88 7.26 12.40
N ARG A 194 5.80 6.31 12.64
CA ARG A 194 7.10 6.62 13.24
C ARG A 194 8.06 7.25 12.25
N CYS A 195 7.76 7.13 10.96
CA CYS A 195 8.50 7.72 9.87
C CYS A 195 7.55 8.57 9.03
N ARG A 196 8.04 9.70 8.53
CA ARG A 196 7.28 10.62 7.70
C ARG A 196 8.18 11.34 6.71
N LEU A 197 7.62 11.83 5.61
CA LEU A 197 8.30 12.73 4.69
C LEU A 197 7.94 14.17 5.04
N ILE A 198 8.97 15.03 5.10
CA ILE A 198 8.86 16.48 5.29
C ILE A 198 9.18 17.14 3.95
N LYS A 199 8.32 18.03 3.49
CA LYS A 199 8.54 18.83 2.29
C LYS A 199 9.51 19.96 2.58
N ARG A 200 10.50 20.18 1.72
CA ARG A 200 11.49 21.26 1.83
C ARG A 200 11.46 22.09 0.56
N ARG A 201 11.58 23.40 0.73
CA ARG A 201 11.50 24.36 -0.39
C ARG A 201 12.86 24.54 -1.06
N ASP A 202 13.85 24.89 -0.29
CA ASP A 202 15.19 25.22 -0.76
C ASP A 202 16.22 24.85 0.31
N PRO A 203 16.68 23.60 0.31
CA PRO A 203 17.78 23.21 1.17
C PRO A 203 19.08 23.78 0.59
N GLY A 204 20.00 24.17 1.46
CA GLY A 204 21.37 24.46 1.02
C GLY A 204 21.96 23.24 0.29
N ALA A 205 22.81 23.46 -0.69
CA ALA A 205 23.41 22.38 -1.47
C ALA A 205 24.14 21.35 -0.60
N GLU A 206 24.70 21.77 0.55
CA GLU A 206 25.38 20.89 1.50
C GLU A 206 24.42 20.01 2.32
N GLU A 207 23.11 20.33 2.36
CA GLU A 207 22.10 19.54 3.06
C GLU A 207 21.56 18.37 2.23
N VAL A 208 21.66 18.48 0.89
CA VAL A 208 21.18 17.44 -0.02
C VAL A 208 22.03 16.19 0.14
N SER A 209 21.38 15.05 0.36
CA SER A 209 22.07 13.78 0.57
C SER A 209 22.64 13.22 -0.73
N GLU A 210 23.83 12.67 -0.66
CA GLU A 210 24.43 11.91 -1.75
C GLU A 210 24.21 10.42 -1.50
N LEU A 211 23.44 9.77 -2.37
CA LEU A 211 23.14 8.35 -2.32
C LEU A 211 23.66 7.62 -3.55
N GLU A 212 24.26 6.47 -3.32
CA GLU A 212 24.66 5.54 -4.37
C GLU A 212 23.80 4.27 -4.26
N LYS A 213 23.10 3.92 -5.35
CA LYS A 213 22.29 2.71 -5.42
C LYS A 213 23.20 1.53 -5.77
N VAL A 214 23.20 0.51 -4.92
CA VAL A 214 24.00 -0.71 -5.10
C VAL A 214 23.07 -1.91 -5.17
N LYS A 215 23.31 -2.79 -6.12
CA LYS A 215 22.61 -4.06 -6.26
C LYS A 215 23.43 -5.15 -5.59
N LEU A 216 22.86 -5.80 -4.59
CA LEU A 216 23.46 -6.93 -3.90
C LEU A 216 23.22 -8.23 -4.68
N ASP A 217 24.10 -9.23 -4.48
CA ASP A 217 23.81 -10.57 -4.96
C ASP A 217 22.56 -11.10 -4.24
N PRO A 218 21.53 -11.54 -4.97
CA PRO A 218 20.30 -12.08 -4.35
C PRO A 218 20.55 -13.27 -3.42
N LYS A 219 21.70 -13.96 -3.55
CA LYS A 219 22.09 -15.08 -2.68
C LYS A 219 22.60 -14.61 -1.30
N GLU A 220 23.08 -13.37 -1.22
CA GLU A 220 23.63 -12.77 0.01
C GLU A 220 22.58 -12.01 0.79
N VAL A 221 21.38 -11.81 0.23
CA VAL A 221 20.30 -11.06 0.85
C VAL A 221 19.28 -12.02 1.45
N PRO A 222 18.87 -11.83 2.72
CA PRO A 222 17.78 -12.61 3.31
C PRO A 222 16.55 -12.64 2.42
N GLY A 223 15.88 -13.79 2.32
CA GLY A 223 14.86 -14.06 1.32
C GLY A 223 13.65 -13.12 1.31
N ASP A 224 13.42 -12.37 2.40
CA ASP A 224 12.34 -11.39 2.58
C ASP A 224 12.77 -9.94 2.32
N LEU A 225 14.08 -9.68 2.12
CA LEU A 225 14.60 -8.34 1.85
C LEU A 225 14.81 -8.09 0.36
N ALA A 226 14.72 -6.81 -0.04
CA ALA A 226 15.00 -6.38 -1.41
C ALA A 226 16.52 -6.49 -1.72
N PRO A 227 16.92 -6.84 -2.94
CA PRO A 227 18.34 -6.99 -3.30
C PRO A 227 19.02 -5.65 -3.62
N GLU A 228 18.34 -4.53 -3.43
CA GLU A 228 18.87 -3.21 -3.70
C GLU A 228 19.01 -2.43 -2.40
N VAL A 229 20.17 -1.80 -2.22
CA VAL A 229 20.51 -0.96 -1.07
C VAL A 229 21.00 0.39 -1.55
N PHE A 230 20.97 1.37 -0.66
CA PHE A 230 21.58 2.67 -0.90
C PHE A 230 22.74 2.89 0.06
N ILE A 231 23.81 3.46 -0.43
CA ILE A 231 24.95 3.88 0.36
C ILE A 231 24.89 5.41 0.49
N ARG A 232 24.71 5.89 1.72
CA ARG A 232 24.70 7.32 2.02
C ARG A 232 26.13 7.79 2.30
N LYS A 233 26.62 8.70 1.49
CA LYS A 233 27.89 9.37 1.72
C LYS A 233 27.66 10.57 2.66
N VAL A 234 28.44 10.64 3.72
CA VAL A 234 28.37 11.70 4.73
C VAL A 234 29.74 12.32 4.84
N LYS A 235 29.84 13.65 4.60
CA LYS A 235 31.11 14.38 4.66
C LYS A 235 31.83 14.17 6.00
N GLY A 236 33.06 13.71 5.96
CA GLY A 236 33.88 13.50 7.15
C GLY A 236 33.53 12.26 8.00
N LYS A 237 32.63 11.38 7.52
CA LYS A 237 32.24 10.12 8.18
C LYS A 237 32.36 8.94 7.23
N LYS A 238 32.37 7.72 7.79
CA LYS A 238 32.23 6.51 6.98
C LYS A 238 30.88 6.49 6.27
N PRO A 239 30.80 6.02 5.02
CA PRO A 239 29.53 5.82 4.34
C PRO A 239 28.59 4.92 5.18
N ILE A 240 27.30 5.23 5.13
CA ILE A 240 26.25 4.47 5.83
C ILE A 240 25.51 3.65 4.78
N GLN A 241 25.51 2.33 4.94
CA GLN A 241 24.69 1.46 4.12
C GLN A 241 23.27 1.48 4.69
N ILE A 242 22.31 1.96 3.91
CA ILE A 242 20.89 1.93 4.25
C ILE A 242 20.41 0.50 4.05
N ALA A 243 19.86 -0.09 5.10
CA ALA A 243 19.35 -1.45 5.07
C ALA A 243 18.20 -1.58 4.05
N PRO A 244 18.13 -2.72 3.31
CA PRO A 244 17.08 -2.93 2.34
C PRO A 244 15.72 -3.10 3.02
N ASN A 245 14.68 -2.56 2.40
CA ASN A 245 13.31 -2.77 2.87
C ASN A 245 12.86 -4.22 2.68
N PRO A 246 11.92 -4.72 3.53
CA PRO A 246 11.21 -5.95 3.24
C PRO A 246 10.55 -5.86 1.85
N LYS A 247 10.64 -6.93 1.06
CA LYS A 247 10.17 -6.95 -0.34
C LYS A 247 8.73 -6.44 -0.53
N LEU A 248 7.84 -6.71 0.43
CA LEU A 248 6.44 -6.26 0.39
C LEU A 248 6.27 -4.75 0.63
N PHE A 249 7.30 -4.09 1.17
CA PHE A 249 7.31 -2.66 1.48
C PHE A 249 8.33 -1.89 0.63
N ASN A 250 8.94 -2.55 -0.34
CA ASN A 250 9.88 -1.93 -1.27
C ASN A 250 9.14 -1.25 -2.42
N LEU A 251 8.16 -0.41 -2.09
CA LEU A 251 7.34 0.32 -3.06
C LEU A 251 6.84 1.65 -2.48
N ASN A 252 6.52 2.57 -3.36
CA ASN A 252 5.78 3.79 -3.04
C ASN A 252 4.28 3.54 -3.25
N PHE A 253 3.52 3.40 -2.19
CA PHE A 253 2.08 3.08 -2.23
C PHE A 253 1.26 4.09 -3.02
N GLY A 254 1.63 5.38 -2.99
CA GLY A 254 0.93 6.42 -3.73
C GLY A 254 1.29 6.46 -5.21
N LYS A 255 2.55 6.22 -5.54
CA LYS A 255 3.01 6.16 -6.93
C LYS A 255 2.45 4.95 -7.66
N GLU A 256 2.50 3.79 -7.01
CA GLU A 256 2.04 2.52 -7.56
C GLU A 256 0.52 2.33 -7.42
N LYS A 257 -0.14 3.10 -6.53
CA LYS A 257 -1.58 2.98 -6.22
C LYS A 257 -2.00 1.57 -5.81
N LEU A 258 -1.08 0.85 -5.15
CA LEU A 258 -1.24 -0.53 -4.70
C LEU A 258 -1.12 -0.61 -3.17
N VAL A 259 -1.83 -1.58 -2.58
CA VAL A 259 -1.66 -1.99 -1.18
C VAL A 259 -0.84 -3.27 -1.09
N PHE A 260 -1.18 -4.24 -1.91
CA PHE A 260 -0.56 -5.56 -1.95
C PHE A 260 -0.05 -5.85 -3.37
N PRO A 261 1.27 -5.90 -3.59
CA PRO A 261 1.82 -6.11 -4.92
C PRO A 261 1.46 -7.50 -5.47
N GLU A 262 0.92 -7.53 -6.68
CA GLU A 262 0.53 -8.76 -7.37
C GLU A 262 1.67 -9.35 -8.19
N SER A 263 2.42 -8.53 -8.90
CA SER A 263 3.55 -8.98 -9.71
C SER A 263 4.62 -7.90 -9.84
N SER A 264 5.84 -8.37 -10.13
CA SER A 264 7.02 -7.53 -10.29
C SER A 264 7.31 -7.10 -11.74
N LYS A 265 6.39 -7.24 -12.68
CA LYS A 265 6.68 -6.91 -14.08
C LYS A 265 7.06 -5.43 -14.21
N GLY A 266 8.37 -5.17 -14.32
CA GLY A 266 8.94 -3.84 -14.57
C GLY A 266 9.25 -2.99 -13.33
N LEU A 267 8.76 -3.33 -12.13
CA LEU A 267 8.89 -2.49 -10.94
C LEU A 267 9.85 -3.06 -9.87
N GLY A 268 10.45 -4.22 -10.09
CA GLY A 268 11.28 -4.87 -9.06
C GLY A 268 10.51 -5.32 -7.81
N LEU A 269 9.18 -5.24 -7.81
CA LEU A 269 8.33 -5.58 -6.68
C LEU A 269 8.23 -7.11 -6.52
N THR A 270 8.21 -7.57 -5.29
CA THR A 270 7.93 -8.96 -4.97
C THR A 270 6.43 -9.16 -4.76
N SER A 271 5.86 -10.07 -5.52
CA SER A 271 4.46 -10.47 -5.36
C SER A 271 4.18 -10.96 -3.94
N HIS A 272 3.07 -10.50 -3.35
CA HIS A 272 2.60 -11.03 -2.06
C HIS A 272 2.43 -12.56 -2.14
N PRO A 273 2.76 -13.32 -1.08
CA PRO A 273 2.71 -14.79 -1.09
C PRO A 273 1.39 -15.37 -1.60
N TYR A 274 0.26 -14.76 -1.31
CA TYR A 274 -1.05 -15.27 -1.79
C TYR A 274 -1.19 -15.27 -3.30
N PHE A 275 -0.47 -14.41 -4.02
CA PHE A 275 -0.47 -14.44 -5.49
C PHE A 275 0.45 -15.51 -6.09
N ARG A 276 1.24 -16.22 -5.25
CA ARG A 276 2.12 -17.30 -5.68
C ARG A 276 1.33 -18.60 -5.73
N VAL A 277 0.60 -18.82 -6.84
CA VAL A 277 -0.16 -20.03 -7.04
C VAL A 277 0.58 -21.02 -7.92
N HIS A 278 0.33 -22.31 -7.72
CA HIS A 278 0.89 -23.35 -8.58
C HIS A 278 0.45 -23.13 -10.04
N ARG A 279 1.33 -23.47 -11.00
CA ARG A 279 1.11 -23.26 -12.46
C ARG A 279 -0.23 -23.76 -12.96
N ARG A 280 -0.76 -24.87 -12.43
CA ARG A 280 -2.07 -25.43 -12.77
C ARG A 280 -3.25 -24.50 -12.52
N PHE A 281 -3.10 -23.53 -11.61
CA PHE A 281 -4.14 -22.55 -11.25
C PHE A 281 -3.93 -21.18 -11.91
N LYS A 282 -3.01 -21.08 -12.87
CA LYS A 282 -2.68 -19.79 -13.51
C LYS A 282 -3.93 -19.15 -14.13
N THR A 283 -4.75 -19.90 -14.85
CA THR A 283 -5.98 -19.39 -15.47
C THR A 283 -6.98 -18.86 -14.43
N LEU A 284 -7.12 -19.54 -13.28
CA LEU A 284 -7.95 -19.04 -12.18
C LEU A 284 -7.43 -17.72 -11.65
N LYS A 285 -6.13 -17.61 -11.42
CA LYS A 285 -5.50 -16.38 -10.97
C LYS A 285 -5.71 -15.24 -11.98
N ASP A 286 -5.47 -15.48 -13.26
CA ASP A 286 -5.61 -14.50 -14.33
C ASP A 286 -7.07 -13.98 -14.45
N ASN A 287 -8.06 -14.79 -14.05
CA ASN A 287 -9.48 -14.44 -13.96
C ASN A 287 -9.92 -14.01 -12.54
N ASN A 288 -9.01 -13.50 -11.73
CA ASN A 288 -9.28 -13.12 -10.34
C ASN A 288 -9.98 -14.24 -9.54
N PHE A 289 -9.58 -15.50 -9.74
CA PHE A 289 -10.16 -16.70 -9.11
C PHE A 289 -11.69 -16.80 -9.28
N ASN A 290 -12.22 -16.29 -10.38
CA ASN A 290 -13.65 -16.18 -10.68
C ASN A 290 -14.45 -15.31 -9.69
N MET A 291 -13.76 -14.47 -8.90
CA MET A 291 -14.41 -13.55 -7.97
C MET A 291 -14.67 -12.20 -8.63
N PRO A 292 -15.93 -11.72 -8.64
CA PRO A 292 -16.25 -10.43 -9.26
C PRO A 292 -15.75 -9.27 -8.41
N ILE A 293 -15.02 -8.33 -9.02
CA ILE A 293 -14.71 -7.06 -8.37
C ILE A 293 -15.97 -6.20 -8.37
N PRO A 294 -16.33 -5.53 -7.25
CA PRO A 294 -17.51 -4.68 -7.19
C PRO A 294 -17.51 -3.59 -8.28
N SER A 295 -18.62 -3.43 -8.97
CA SER A 295 -18.76 -2.51 -10.12
C SER A 295 -18.63 -1.03 -9.75
N ASN A 296 -18.91 -0.67 -8.49
CA ASN A 296 -18.70 0.68 -7.96
C ASN A 296 -17.21 1.05 -7.78
N LEU A 297 -16.32 0.05 -7.90
CA LEU A 297 -14.89 0.23 -8.01
C LEU A 297 -14.53 0.17 -9.49
N ALA A 298 -14.81 1.22 -10.27
CA ALA A 298 -14.46 1.22 -11.68
C ALA A 298 -12.95 0.92 -11.84
N PRO A 299 -12.53 0.16 -12.87
CA PRO A 299 -11.13 -0.08 -13.14
C PRO A 299 -10.41 1.26 -13.24
N PRO A 300 -9.14 1.35 -12.79
CA PRO A 300 -8.37 2.57 -12.94
C PRO A 300 -8.37 2.94 -14.43
N VAL A 301 -8.90 4.12 -14.73
CA VAL A 301 -8.69 4.72 -16.03
C VAL A 301 -7.19 4.80 -16.19
N THR A 302 -6.65 4.32 -17.30
CA THR A 302 -5.21 4.40 -17.59
C THR A 302 -4.75 5.82 -17.25
N PRO A 303 -3.81 6.01 -16.32
CA PRO A 303 -3.48 7.34 -15.86
C PRO A 303 -3.09 8.21 -17.06
N PRO A 304 -3.57 9.45 -17.15
CA PRO A 304 -2.99 10.39 -18.08
C PRO A 304 -1.49 10.39 -17.81
N LYS A 305 -0.68 10.28 -18.86
CA LYS A 305 0.78 10.36 -18.73
C LYS A 305 1.09 11.51 -17.78
N PRO A 306 1.90 11.28 -16.73
CA PRO A 306 2.25 12.36 -15.81
C PRO A 306 2.73 13.54 -16.64
N PRO A 307 2.34 14.76 -16.30
CA PRO A 307 2.79 15.94 -17.03
C PRO A 307 4.31 15.88 -17.10
N VAL A 308 4.84 15.88 -18.32
CA VAL A 308 6.29 15.90 -18.54
C VAL A 308 6.79 17.24 -18.00
N LEU A 309 7.29 17.21 -16.76
CA LEU A 309 7.93 18.39 -16.18
C LEU A 309 9.18 18.71 -17.02
N PRO A 310 9.41 19.98 -17.35
CA PRO A 310 10.60 20.35 -18.09
C PRO A 310 11.86 19.83 -17.41
N SER A 311 12.73 19.16 -18.13
CA SER A 311 13.98 18.59 -17.60
C SER A 311 14.98 19.62 -17.07
N ASN A 312 14.77 20.91 -17.40
CA ASN A 312 15.65 22.01 -17.00
C ASN A 312 15.14 22.71 -15.72
N PRO A 313 15.93 22.73 -14.62
CA PRO A 313 15.57 23.40 -13.37
C PRO A 313 15.16 24.87 -13.53
N ALA A 314 15.81 25.63 -14.44
CA ALA A 314 15.46 27.02 -14.70
C ALA A 314 14.05 27.17 -15.31
N LYS A 315 13.65 26.29 -16.22
CA LYS A 315 12.29 26.26 -16.79
C LYS A 315 11.24 25.85 -15.78
N ARG A 316 11.58 25.00 -14.80
CA ARG A 316 10.71 24.63 -13.67
C ARG A 316 10.45 25.82 -12.76
N LEU A 317 11.51 26.57 -12.43
CA LEU A 317 11.42 27.78 -11.62
C LEU A 317 10.55 28.86 -12.30
N GLU A 318 10.69 29.04 -13.61
CA GLU A 318 9.84 29.97 -14.38
C GLU A 318 8.37 29.53 -14.42
N ALA A 319 8.10 28.22 -14.60
CA ALA A 319 6.75 27.69 -14.57
C ALA A 319 6.11 27.85 -13.18
N ALA A 320 6.88 27.64 -12.10
CA ALA A 320 6.45 27.88 -10.73
C ALA A 320 6.15 29.36 -10.46
N LYS A 321 7.04 30.27 -10.90
CA LYS A 321 6.81 31.73 -10.81
C LYS A 321 5.55 32.16 -11.55
N ARG A 322 5.27 31.61 -12.75
CA ARG A 322 4.03 31.89 -13.51
C ARG A 322 2.78 31.40 -12.79
N LYS A 323 2.84 30.25 -12.08
CA LYS A 323 1.73 29.76 -11.24
C LYS A 323 1.51 30.66 -10.02
N ILE A 324 2.58 31.07 -9.34
CA ILE A 324 2.52 31.96 -8.18
C ILE A 324 1.93 33.31 -8.56
N ASN A 325 2.35 33.88 -9.70
CA ASN A 325 1.82 35.17 -10.18
C ASN A 325 0.33 35.11 -10.62
N LYS A 326 -0.20 33.91 -10.90
CA LYS A 326 -1.63 33.70 -11.16
C LYS A 326 -2.45 33.52 -9.89
N LEU A 327 -1.82 33.31 -8.74
CA LEU A 327 -2.48 33.23 -7.45
C LEU A 327 -2.71 34.66 -6.94
N LYS A 328 -3.97 34.98 -6.60
CA LYS A 328 -4.29 36.24 -5.94
C LYS A 328 -3.43 36.47 -4.70
N PRO A 329 -3.03 37.70 -4.36
CA PRO A 329 -2.34 38.02 -3.12
C PRO A 329 -3.02 37.42 -1.89
N ILE A 330 -2.25 37.08 -0.86
CA ILE A 330 -2.74 36.40 0.35
C ILE A 330 -3.87 37.20 1.01
N ASP A 331 -3.71 38.51 1.08
CA ASP A 331 -4.66 39.49 1.59
C ASP A 331 -6.01 39.48 0.86
N GLN A 332 -6.01 39.29 -0.47
CA GLN A 332 -7.25 39.15 -1.24
C GLN A 332 -7.94 37.80 -1.03
N ARG A 333 -7.16 36.72 -0.79
CA ARG A 333 -7.74 35.41 -0.49
C ARG A 333 -8.33 35.32 0.91
N GLU A 334 -7.67 35.96 1.88
CA GLU A 334 -8.22 36.07 3.24
C GLU A 334 -9.49 36.91 3.27
N ALA A 335 -9.53 38.02 2.55
CA ALA A 335 -10.73 38.85 2.43
C ALA A 335 -11.90 38.11 1.77
N GLU A 336 -11.65 37.36 0.67
CA GLU A 336 -12.67 36.56 -0.01
C GLU A 336 -13.16 35.40 0.87
N ALA A 337 -12.28 34.74 1.65
CA ALA A 337 -12.63 33.68 2.58
C ALA A 337 -13.50 34.20 3.74
N VAL A 338 -13.17 35.39 4.28
CA VAL A 338 -13.94 36.05 5.33
C VAL A 338 -15.34 36.47 4.81
N ASP A 339 -15.43 36.97 3.57
CA ASP A 339 -16.70 37.38 2.96
C ASP A 339 -17.60 36.15 2.68
N GLN A 340 -17.03 35.05 2.19
CA GLN A 340 -17.74 33.77 2.04
C GLN A 340 -18.23 33.22 3.39
N PHE A 341 -17.43 33.34 4.46
CA PHE A 341 -17.83 32.90 5.79
C PHE A 341 -18.96 33.75 6.37
N ARG A 342 -18.96 35.06 6.11
CA ARG A 342 -20.08 35.95 6.49
C ARG A 342 -21.38 35.61 5.76
N LYS A 343 -21.32 35.42 4.44
CA LYS A 343 -22.49 35.03 3.62
C LYS A 343 -23.07 33.65 3.98
N HIS A 344 -22.29 32.79 4.63
CA HIS A 344 -22.75 31.47 5.10
C HIS A 344 -23.42 31.56 6.48
N LYS A 345 -23.17 32.61 7.26
CA LYS A 345 -23.79 32.84 8.57
C LYS A 345 -25.09 33.62 8.50
N GLU A 346 -25.38 34.26 7.37
CA GLU A 346 -26.59 35.04 7.13
C GLU A 346 -27.68 34.26 6.35
N LYS A 347 -27.43 32.97 6.08
CA LYS A 347 -28.40 31.98 5.60
C LYS A 347 -28.69 30.94 6.67
#